data_ed7a3b35eb66bfc6cef2e836f90674d1
#
_entry.id   ed7a3b35eb66bfc6cef2e836f90674d1
#
_cell.length_a   1.000
_cell.length_b   1.000
_cell.length_c   1.000
_cell.angle_alpha   90.00
_cell.angle_beta   90.00
_cell.angle_gamma   90.00
#
_symmetry.space_group_name_H-M   'P 1'
#
loop_
_entity.id
_entity.type
_entity.pdbx_description
1 polymer ?
#
loop_
_entity_poly.entity_id
_entity_poly.type
_entity_poly.pdbx_seq_one_letter_code
_entity_poly.pdbx_strand_id
1 'polypeptide(L)'
;MKLSLLPVAAVSLAACASVPDGPEDANETYIPFISSTGILDWRPSGEGALYIRGPSNQWYFVRTLNRCARLHTANALGFVTAGLDQLDRNGAILAEGQRCPIRSITLSAPPPEKKSRR
;
A
#
# COMPACT_ATOMS: atom_id res chain seq x y z
N MET A 1 1.02 66.25 -2.07
CA MET A 1 0.86 65.57 -2.25
C MET A 1 0.95 64.49 -1.69
N LYS A 2 0.67 63.73 -1.66
CA LYS A 2 0.70 62.71 -1.13
C LYS A 2 0.62 61.60 -1.77
N LEU A 3 1.07 60.75 -1.71
CA LEU A 3 1.05 59.73 -2.27
C LEU A 3 0.62 58.65 -1.65
N SER A 4 0.01 57.99 -1.87
CA SER A 4 -0.45 57.02 -1.26
C SER A 4 -0.01 55.86 -1.67
N LEU A 5 0.59 55.26 -1.26
CA LEU A 5 0.99 54.18 -1.56
C LEU A 5 0.25 53.14 -1.26
N LEU A 6 0.02 52.26 -1.82
CA LEU A 6 -0.67 51.26 -1.61
C LEU A 6 -0.07 50.11 -1.35
N PRO A 7 -0.22 49.44 -0.69
CA PRO A 7 0.27 48.31 -0.31
C PRO A 7 -0.13 47.27 -1.06
N VAL A 8 0.58 46.60 -1.35
CA VAL A 8 0.13 45.64 -2.03
C VAL A 8 -0.12 44.51 -1.34
N ALA A 9 -0.88 43.90 -1.33
CA ALA A 9 -1.25 42.86 -0.66
C ALA A 9 -0.69 41.70 -1.14
N ALA A 10 0.09 41.21 -0.67
CA ALA A 10 0.60 40.11 -1.09
C ALA A 10 -0.20 39.01 -0.90
N VAL A 11 -0.49 38.39 -1.56
CA VAL A 11 -1.29 37.37 -1.37
C VAL A 11 -0.64 36.20 -1.33
N SER A 12 -0.48 35.61 -0.56
CA SER A 12 0.09 34.50 -0.48
C SER A 12 -0.67 33.42 -0.73
N LEU A 13 -0.49 32.69 -1.43
CA LEU A 13 -1.22 31.69 -1.64
C LEU A 13 -0.84 30.57 -1.13
N ALA A 14 -1.11 30.01 -0.48
CA ALA A 14 -0.88 28.93 0.07
C ALA A 14 -1.19 27.90 -0.68
N ALA A 15 -0.53 27.45 -1.24
CA ALA A 15 -0.89 26.54 -1.98
C ALA A 15 -1.03 25.37 -1.36
N CYS A 16 -1.59 25.04 -0.79
CA CYS A 16 -1.75 24.01 -0.15
C CYS A 16 -1.95 22.95 -0.78
N ALA A 17 -1.27 22.35 -0.97
CA ALA A 17 -1.44 21.36 -1.53
C ALA A 17 -2.19 20.46 -0.92
N SER A 18 -3.01 20.17 -1.22
CA SER A 18 -3.80 19.36 -0.60
C SER A 18 -3.27 18.08 -0.63
N VAL A 19 -2.82 17.62 0.20
CA VAL A 19 -2.44 16.46 0.24
C VAL A 19 -3.43 15.54 0.22
N PRO A 20 -3.48 14.71 -0.49
CA PRO A 20 -4.50 13.86 -0.60
C PRO A 20 -4.38 12.98 0.48
N ASP A 21 -5.00 12.25 0.72
CA ASP A 21 -5.09 11.53 1.69
C ASP A 21 -4.05 10.77 1.92
N GLY A 22 -3.32 10.75 2.07
CA GLY A 22 -2.49 9.94 2.37
C GLY A 22 -1.33 9.72 1.72
N PRO A 23 -0.34 9.43 2.30
CA PRO A 23 0.82 9.27 1.71
C PRO A 23 0.87 8.08 0.90
N GLU A 24 0.06 7.24 1.09
CA GLU A 24 0.12 6.17 0.32
C GLU A 24 0.08 6.46 -1.07
N ASP A 25 -0.45 7.48 -1.48
CA ASP A 25 -0.49 7.77 -2.86
C ASP A 25 0.82 8.06 -3.41
N ALA A 26 1.71 8.58 -2.70
CA ALA A 26 2.94 8.97 -3.26
C ALA A 26 3.82 7.81 -3.50
N ASN A 27 3.74 6.77 -2.77
CA ASN A 27 4.57 5.65 -2.96
C ASN A 27 3.86 4.43 -3.44
N GLU A 28 2.69 4.61 -3.96
CA GLU A 28 1.94 3.47 -4.36
C GLU A 28 2.56 2.76 -5.52
N THR A 29 2.56 1.48 -5.53
CA THR A 29 3.15 0.71 -6.57
C THR A 29 2.35 -0.57 -6.80
N TYR A 30 2.90 -1.52 -7.47
CA TYR A 30 2.23 -2.78 -7.70
C TYR A 30 3.26 -3.90 -7.66
N ILE A 31 2.82 -5.11 -7.51
CA ILE A 31 3.70 -6.26 -7.47
C ILE A 31 3.61 -6.94 -8.82
N PRO A 32 4.69 -6.96 -9.57
CA PRO A 32 4.62 -7.52 -10.91
C PRO A 32 4.71 -9.03 -10.93
N PHE A 33 4.32 -9.63 -11.99
CA PHE A 33 4.44 -11.06 -12.20
C PHE A 33 3.83 -11.93 -11.11
N ILE A 34 2.71 -11.46 -10.59
CA ILE A 34 2.11 -12.16 -9.48
C ILE A 34 1.61 -13.53 -9.91
N SER A 35 1.16 -13.69 -11.12
CA SER A 35 0.67 -14.96 -11.57
C SER A 35 1.75 -15.79 -12.17
N SER A 36 2.66 -15.21 -12.89
CA SER A 36 3.67 -15.96 -13.53
C SER A 36 4.78 -16.39 -12.62
N THR A 37 5.22 -15.55 -11.75
CA THR A 37 6.29 -15.88 -10.86
C THR A 37 5.81 -16.17 -9.47
N GLY A 38 4.77 -15.51 -9.09
CA GLY A 38 4.25 -15.68 -7.75
C GLY A 38 5.03 -14.86 -6.76
N ILE A 39 4.83 -15.13 -5.50
CA ILE A 39 5.52 -14.38 -4.49
C ILE A 39 6.43 -15.32 -3.77
N LEU A 40 7.46 -14.77 -3.14
CA LEU A 40 8.41 -15.57 -2.44
C LEU A 40 8.07 -15.80 -0.98
N ASP A 41 7.41 -14.85 -0.40
CA ASP A 41 7.09 -14.97 1.03
C ASP A 41 6.04 -13.95 1.38
N TRP A 42 5.39 -14.09 2.51
CA TRP A 42 4.44 -13.11 2.97
C TRP A 42 4.28 -13.23 4.46
N ARG A 43 3.97 -12.12 5.09
CA ARG A 43 3.78 -12.09 6.53
C ARG A 43 2.69 -11.16 6.91
N PRO A 44 1.66 -11.60 7.61
CA PRO A 44 0.58 -10.73 8.00
C PRO A 44 1.05 -9.71 9.03
N SER A 45 0.42 -8.57 9.02
CA SER A 45 0.71 -7.54 9.97
C SER A 45 -0.61 -7.06 10.50
N GLY A 46 -1.19 -7.78 11.44
CA GLY A 46 -2.51 -7.44 11.93
C GLY A 46 -3.55 -7.98 11.00
N GLU A 47 -4.74 -7.43 11.05
CA GLU A 47 -5.81 -7.91 10.25
C GLU A 47 -6.09 -7.07 9.03
N GLY A 48 -5.31 -6.11 8.76
CA GLY A 48 -5.58 -5.26 7.63
C GLY A 48 -4.36 -4.97 6.81
N ALA A 49 -3.29 -5.70 6.97
CA ALA A 49 -2.09 -5.43 6.23
C ALA A 49 -1.19 -6.64 6.20
N LEU A 50 -0.31 -6.68 5.24
CA LEU A 50 0.66 -7.75 5.20
C LEU A 50 1.85 -7.33 4.37
N TYR A 51 2.97 -7.95 4.63
CA TYR A 51 4.16 -7.75 3.84
C TYR A 51 4.24 -8.87 2.83
N ILE A 52 4.63 -8.57 1.62
CA ILE A 52 4.79 -9.57 0.58
C ILE A 52 6.17 -9.40 -0.03
N ARG A 53 6.89 -10.49 -0.16
CA ARG A 53 8.17 -10.44 -0.81
C ARG A 53 7.96 -10.93 -2.23
N GLY A 54 8.14 -10.09 -3.18
CA GLY A 54 7.88 -10.43 -4.56
C GLY A 54 9.13 -10.70 -5.34
N PRO A 55 9.06 -10.61 -6.62
CA PRO A 55 10.20 -10.91 -7.46
C PRO A 55 11.37 -10.02 -7.12
N SER A 56 12.54 -10.50 -7.33
CA SER A 56 13.74 -9.74 -7.03
C SER A 56 13.92 -9.46 -5.57
N ASN A 57 13.23 -10.21 -4.76
CA ASN A 57 13.35 -10.03 -3.32
C ASN A 57 12.90 -8.69 -2.83
N GLN A 58 12.08 -8.00 -3.57
CA GLN A 58 11.58 -6.72 -3.13
C GLN A 58 10.41 -6.94 -2.20
N TRP A 59 10.42 -6.28 -1.05
CA TRP A 59 9.31 -6.35 -0.13
C TRP A 59 8.30 -5.25 -0.41
N TYR A 60 7.03 -5.57 -0.19
CA TYR A 60 5.95 -4.62 -0.39
C TYR A 60 5.07 -4.66 0.84
N PHE A 61 4.43 -3.56 1.14
CA PHE A 61 3.49 -3.50 2.24
C PHE A 61 2.13 -3.29 1.66
N VAL A 62 1.22 -4.20 1.93
CA VAL A 62 -0.11 -4.16 1.35
C VAL A 62 -1.12 -3.89 2.45
N ARG A 63 -2.01 -2.95 2.20
CA ARG A 63 -3.07 -2.68 3.13
C ARG A 63 -4.36 -3.04 2.49
N THR A 64 -5.28 -3.61 3.23
CA THR A 64 -6.57 -3.98 2.69
C THR A 64 -7.59 -2.91 3.02
N LEU A 65 -8.66 -2.87 2.25
CA LEU A 65 -9.68 -1.90 2.49
C LEU A 65 -10.45 -2.23 3.72
N ASN A 66 -10.66 -3.47 4.00
CA ASN A 66 -11.40 -3.83 5.16
C ASN A 66 -10.60 -4.78 5.98
N ARG A 67 -11.11 -5.09 7.13
CA ARG A 67 -10.48 -6.03 7.97
C ARG A 67 -10.45 -7.37 7.29
N CYS A 68 -9.38 -8.00 7.24
CA CYS A 68 -9.23 -9.27 6.60
C CYS A 68 -8.89 -10.29 7.66
N ALA A 69 -9.90 -10.71 8.39
CA ALA A 69 -9.66 -11.51 9.55
C ALA A 69 -8.95 -12.81 9.28
N ARG A 70 -9.16 -13.43 8.14
CA ARG A 70 -8.51 -14.67 7.92
C ARG A 70 -7.08 -14.56 7.48
N LEU A 71 -6.63 -13.38 7.23
CA LEU A 71 -5.28 -13.16 6.80
C LEU A 71 -4.29 -13.64 7.83
N HIS A 72 -4.57 -13.37 9.09
CA HIS A 72 -3.64 -13.65 10.12
C HIS A 72 -3.38 -15.14 10.29
N THR A 73 -4.32 -15.97 10.00
CA THR A 73 -4.18 -17.40 10.20
C THR A 73 -4.15 -18.17 8.89
N ALA A 74 -4.06 -17.50 7.77
CA ALA A 74 -4.11 -18.19 6.51
C ALA A 74 -2.84 -18.98 6.29
N ASN A 75 -2.98 -20.15 5.69
CA ASN A 75 -1.83 -20.93 5.34
C ASN A 75 -1.43 -20.71 3.91
N ALA A 76 -2.25 -20.10 3.15
CA ALA A 76 -1.97 -19.83 1.77
C ALA A 76 -2.72 -18.61 1.33
N LEU A 77 -2.23 -17.90 0.37
CA LEU A 77 -2.88 -16.72 -0.14
C LEU A 77 -3.10 -16.85 -1.61
N GLY A 78 -4.20 -16.31 -2.08
CA GLY A 78 -4.45 -16.21 -3.49
C GLY A 78 -4.55 -14.75 -3.82
N PHE A 79 -4.56 -14.43 -5.11
CA PHE A 79 -4.63 -13.04 -5.51
C PHE A 79 -5.57 -12.88 -6.69
N VAL A 80 -6.29 -11.79 -6.69
CA VAL A 80 -7.17 -11.45 -7.78
C VAL A 80 -6.58 -10.22 -8.44
N THR A 81 -6.28 -10.29 -9.70
CA THR A 81 -5.69 -9.16 -10.38
C THR A 81 -6.71 -8.55 -11.31
N ALA A 82 -6.47 -7.34 -11.70
CA ALA A 82 -7.41 -6.64 -12.53
C ALA A 82 -7.03 -6.77 -13.98
N GLY A 83 -6.66 -7.91 -14.41
CA GLY A 83 -6.44 -8.06 -15.81
C GLY A 83 -5.03 -8.18 -16.26
N LEU A 84 -4.08 -7.72 -15.52
CA LEU A 84 -2.72 -7.81 -15.88
C LEU A 84 -2.04 -8.74 -14.91
N ASP A 85 -0.86 -9.20 -15.24
CA ASP A 85 -0.14 -10.06 -14.33
C ASP A 85 0.54 -9.20 -13.29
N GLN A 86 -0.23 -8.47 -12.55
CA GLN A 86 0.33 -7.64 -11.49
C GLN A 86 -0.74 -7.42 -10.45
N LEU A 87 -0.35 -7.31 -9.22
CA LEU A 87 -1.26 -7.06 -8.15
C LEU A 87 -1.19 -5.59 -7.80
N ASP A 88 -2.29 -4.89 -7.86
CA ASP A 88 -2.28 -3.48 -7.54
C ASP A 88 -3.51 -3.15 -6.71
N ARG A 89 -3.78 -1.89 -6.50
CA ARG A 89 -4.87 -1.52 -5.62
C ARG A 89 -6.22 -1.89 -6.19
N ASN A 90 -6.29 -2.30 -7.43
CA ASN A 90 -7.57 -2.71 -7.96
C ASN A 90 -7.78 -4.21 -7.78
N GLY A 91 -6.86 -4.87 -7.16
CA GLY A 91 -6.97 -6.29 -6.97
C GLY A 91 -7.44 -6.66 -5.59
N ALA A 92 -7.27 -7.89 -5.23
CA ALA A 92 -7.68 -8.36 -3.93
C ALA A 92 -6.85 -9.52 -3.49
N ILE A 93 -6.79 -9.76 -2.21
CA ILE A 93 -6.13 -10.89 -1.66
C ILE A 93 -7.17 -11.89 -1.24
N LEU A 94 -6.93 -13.15 -1.49
CA LEU A 94 -7.85 -14.19 -1.06
C LEU A 94 -7.19 -14.92 0.09
N ALA A 95 -7.77 -14.81 1.26
CA ALA A 95 -7.21 -15.44 2.44
C ALA A 95 -8.18 -16.50 2.88
N GLU A 96 -7.88 -17.73 2.53
CA GLU A 96 -8.75 -18.82 2.91
C GLU A 96 -10.20 -18.59 2.58
N GLY A 97 -10.43 -18.16 1.38
CA GLY A 97 -11.80 -17.95 0.95
C GLY A 97 -12.33 -16.56 1.19
N GLN A 98 -11.69 -15.77 1.99
CA GLN A 98 -12.17 -14.43 2.24
C GLN A 98 -11.51 -13.50 1.23
N ARG A 99 -12.32 -12.71 0.52
CA ARG A 99 -11.79 -11.80 -0.44
C ARG A 99 -11.54 -10.47 0.23
N CYS A 100 -10.34 -10.01 0.20
CA CYS A 100 -9.96 -8.76 0.85
C CYS A 100 -9.43 -7.80 -0.20
N PRO A 101 -10.23 -6.83 -0.59
CA PRO A 101 -9.78 -5.87 -1.60
C PRO A 101 -8.62 -5.05 -1.09
N ILE A 102 -7.76 -4.67 -1.97
CA ILE A 102 -6.57 -3.94 -1.60
C ILE A 102 -6.83 -2.46 -1.55
N ARG A 103 -6.27 -1.81 -0.54
CA ARG A 103 -6.38 -0.40 -0.45
C ARG A 103 -5.14 0.24 -1.05
N SER A 104 -3.98 -0.27 -0.74
CA SER A 104 -2.74 0.31 -1.24
C SER A 104 -1.61 -0.68 -1.18
N ILE A 105 -0.63 -0.51 -2.03
CA ILE A 105 0.58 -1.30 -2.02
C ILE A 105 1.74 -0.33 -2.13
N THR A 106 2.69 -0.44 -1.23
CA THR A 106 3.85 0.44 -1.28
C THR A 106 5.11 -0.38 -1.14
N LEU A 107 6.20 0.14 -1.57
CA LEU A 107 7.47 -0.54 -1.41
C LEU A 107 7.83 -0.53 0.06
N SER A 108 8.50 -1.53 0.51
CA SER A 108 8.78 -1.64 1.91
C SER A 108 10.12 -2.24 2.16
N ALA A 109 10.63 -2.03 3.32
CA ALA A 109 11.80 -2.74 3.78
C ALA A 109 11.31 -4.08 4.27
N PRO A 110 12.16 -5.00 4.55
CA PRO A 110 11.71 -6.28 5.09
C PRO A 110 10.95 -6.08 6.38
N PRO A 111 10.03 -6.95 6.70
CA PRO A 111 9.28 -6.77 7.93
C PRO A 111 10.17 -6.95 9.13
N PRO A 112 9.77 -6.43 10.23
CA PRO A 112 10.57 -6.59 11.44
C PRO A 112 10.71 -8.05 11.78
N GLU A 113 11.87 -8.43 12.24
CA GLU A 113 12.02 -9.74 12.54
C GLU A 113 11.32 -10.20 13.73
N LYS A 114 10.73 -11.30 13.85
CA LYS A 114 10.02 -11.60 14.96
C LYS A 114 10.94 -12.10 15.92
N LYS A 115 10.92 -11.78 17.09
CA LYS A 115 11.68 -12.18 18.11
C LYS A 115 11.46 -13.57 18.35
N SER A 116 12.36 -14.36 18.36
CA SER A 116 12.11 -15.65 18.50
C SER A 116 11.88 -15.98 19.80
N ARG A 117 11.16 -16.75 20.18
CA ARG A 117 10.85 -16.94 21.35
C ARG A 117 11.48 -18.07 21.68
N ARG A 118 12.06 -18.32 22.35
CA ARG A 118 12.61 -19.36 22.71
C ARG A 118 12.73 -19.44 23.82
#